data_1dbda32a1f3e169e6e64e4d669a5a124
#
_entry.id   1dbda32a1f3e169e6e64e4d669a5a124
#
_cell.length_a   1.000
_cell.length_b   1.000
_cell.length_c   1.000
_cell.angle_alpha   90.00
_cell.angle_beta   90.00
_cell.angle_gamma   90.00
#
_symmetry.space_group_name_H-M   'P 1'
#
loop_
_entity.id
_entity.type
_entity.pdbx_description
1 polymer ?
#
loop_
_entity_poly.entity_id
_entity_poly.type
_entity_poly.pdbx_seq_one_letter_code
_entity_poly.pdbx_strand_id
1 'polypeptide(L)'
;MTTRERSTSSSTDPPNRGEVVLGVDTHGEMHVAAVTSPLGKVLGNESFPATAAGYRQLLVWARKRGTVRRAGVEGTGTFGAGLSRYLVTRRIQVFEVNRPDRSARRLLGKSDPLNAQAAARAVLSGRAQARAKSGDGPVHSARIYKLAKDSAVKARTQAINQLKAVLVIAGPALRERLSSLGNAELFRTCARLGPPDGGGDEDAVTQATHMTLRMLAERIEQLTRQINELNQRLTRLVEHHAPQLLEPVGIGPDSAVTLLITMGDNPERLNTEASFAALCGVSPIEYSSGRRSTRRLNHGGDRQANTALHRIVFTRLRHDPRTQAYDERRTQEGRTRREIIRCLKRYAAREVFNLVRPVSRTPALQGRR
;
A
#
# COMPACT_ATOMS: atom_id res chain seq x y z
N MET A 1 14.14 -64.27 -47.44
CA MET A 1 15.01 -63.16 -47.03
C MET A 1 14.17 -61.88 -47.02
N THR A 2 13.71 -61.48 -45.89
CA THR A 2 12.85 -60.29 -45.75
C THR A 2 13.54 -59.32 -44.80
N THR A 3 14.02 -58.25 -45.38
CA THR A 3 14.74 -57.19 -44.68
C THR A 3 13.75 -56.26 -43.95
N ARG A 4 13.84 -56.20 -42.62
CA ARG A 4 13.04 -55.33 -41.78
C ARG A 4 13.77 -53.99 -41.66
N GLU A 5 13.22 -52.93 -42.25
CA GLU A 5 13.65 -51.55 -42.00
C GLU A 5 13.26 -51.12 -40.60
N ARG A 6 14.24 -50.67 -39.81
CA ARG A 6 14.03 -50.01 -38.52
C ARG A 6 13.79 -48.53 -38.76
N SER A 7 12.59 -48.07 -38.55
CA SER A 7 12.27 -46.66 -38.47
C SER A 7 12.79 -46.10 -37.13
N THR A 8 13.82 -45.29 -37.16
CA THR A 8 14.27 -44.47 -36.02
C THR A 8 13.42 -43.24 -35.95
N SER A 9 12.44 -43.23 -35.04
CA SER A 9 11.73 -42.02 -34.63
C SER A 9 12.66 -41.15 -33.77
N SER A 10 13.22 -40.11 -34.36
CA SER A 10 13.92 -39.06 -33.62
C SER A 10 12.87 -38.23 -32.82
N SER A 11 12.76 -38.52 -31.55
CA SER A 11 12.09 -37.63 -30.60
C SER A 11 12.97 -36.38 -30.43
N THR A 12 12.62 -35.31 -31.13
CA THR A 12 13.17 -33.98 -30.88
C THR A 12 12.53 -33.40 -29.63
N ASP A 13 12.98 -33.83 -28.45
CA ASP A 13 12.75 -33.09 -27.24
C ASP A 13 13.42 -31.72 -27.40
N PRO A 14 12.69 -30.60 -27.07
CA PRO A 14 13.32 -29.29 -27.17
C PRO A 14 14.49 -29.21 -26.17
N PRO A 15 15.62 -28.59 -26.56
CA PRO A 15 16.79 -28.51 -25.71
C PRO A 15 16.42 -27.97 -24.32
N ASN A 16 16.87 -28.66 -23.29
CA ASN A 16 16.68 -28.26 -21.87
C ASN A 16 17.29 -26.87 -21.68
N ARG A 17 16.47 -25.82 -21.96
CA ARG A 17 16.87 -24.42 -21.80
C ARG A 17 16.93 -24.13 -20.32
N GLY A 18 18.11 -23.79 -19.80
CA GLY A 18 18.35 -23.46 -18.40
C GLY A 18 17.37 -22.41 -17.86
N GLU A 19 17.27 -22.30 -16.53
CA GLU A 19 16.43 -21.28 -15.86
C GLU A 19 16.93 -19.87 -16.21
N VAL A 20 15.99 -18.94 -16.39
CA VAL A 20 16.28 -17.51 -16.57
C VAL A 20 15.40 -16.69 -15.62
N VAL A 21 15.86 -15.48 -15.31
CA VAL A 21 15.12 -14.54 -14.47
C VAL A 21 14.65 -13.37 -15.31
N LEU A 22 13.36 -13.06 -15.18
CA LEU A 22 12.70 -11.93 -15.81
C LEU A 22 12.76 -10.71 -14.88
N GLY A 23 13.14 -9.56 -15.40
CA GLY A 23 13.00 -8.25 -14.74
C GLY A 23 12.13 -7.33 -15.56
N VAL A 24 11.25 -6.56 -14.92
CA VAL A 24 10.36 -5.66 -15.63
C VAL A 24 10.28 -4.32 -14.93
N ASP A 25 10.54 -3.26 -15.71
CA ASP A 25 10.23 -1.88 -15.38
C ASP A 25 8.85 -1.52 -15.96
N THR A 26 7.94 -0.97 -15.15
CA THR A 26 6.54 -0.84 -15.54
C THR A 26 6.09 0.61 -15.64
N HIS A 27 5.41 0.93 -16.74
CA HIS A 27 4.82 2.23 -17.03
C HIS A 27 3.36 2.07 -17.45
N GLY A 28 2.64 3.20 -17.63
CA GLY A 28 1.20 3.19 -17.92
C GLY A 28 0.84 2.51 -19.24
N GLU A 29 1.62 2.72 -20.28
CA GLU A 29 1.33 2.22 -21.63
C GLU A 29 2.22 1.06 -22.06
N MET A 30 3.48 1.08 -21.64
CA MET A 30 4.49 0.11 -22.04
C MET A 30 5.22 -0.44 -20.82
N HIS A 31 5.63 -1.69 -20.87
CA HIS A 31 6.53 -2.32 -19.92
C HIS A 31 7.83 -2.69 -20.62
N VAL A 32 8.96 -2.39 -20.00
CA VAL A 32 10.27 -2.79 -20.49
C VAL A 32 10.75 -4.02 -19.73
N ALA A 33 11.01 -5.09 -20.44
CA ALA A 33 11.44 -6.37 -19.88
C ALA A 33 12.90 -6.66 -20.19
N ALA A 34 13.58 -7.28 -19.25
CA ALA A 34 14.93 -7.83 -19.40
C ALA A 34 14.94 -9.29 -18.95
N VAL A 35 15.65 -10.13 -19.67
CA VAL A 35 15.92 -11.52 -19.29
C VAL A 35 17.39 -11.70 -18.99
N THR A 36 17.69 -12.29 -17.83
CA THR A 36 19.07 -12.57 -17.41
C THR A 36 19.28 -14.07 -17.18
N SER A 37 20.47 -14.55 -17.48
CA SER A 37 20.91 -15.89 -17.09
C SER A 37 21.08 -15.99 -15.57
N PRO A 38 21.20 -17.20 -14.99
CA PRO A 38 21.51 -17.39 -13.58
C PRO A 38 22.82 -16.73 -13.12
N LEU A 39 23.75 -16.52 -14.05
CA LEU A 39 25.03 -15.84 -13.81
C LEU A 39 24.95 -14.32 -13.97
N GLY A 40 23.74 -13.76 -14.20
CA GLY A 40 23.54 -12.30 -14.32
C GLY A 40 23.82 -11.71 -15.70
N LYS A 41 24.19 -12.54 -16.71
CA LYS A 41 24.38 -12.08 -18.11
C LYS A 41 23.01 -11.71 -18.71
N VAL A 42 22.89 -10.51 -19.27
CA VAL A 42 21.68 -10.06 -19.99
C VAL A 42 21.55 -10.82 -21.30
N LEU A 43 20.42 -11.49 -21.50
CA LEU A 43 20.09 -12.28 -22.70
C LEU A 43 19.21 -11.51 -23.69
N GLY A 44 18.65 -10.38 -23.27
CA GLY A 44 17.89 -9.46 -24.10
C GLY A 44 17.05 -8.51 -23.29
N ASN A 45 16.64 -7.41 -23.95
CA ASN A 45 15.66 -6.44 -23.47
C ASN A 45 14.65 -6.19 -24.58
N GLU A 46 13.39 -5.98 -24.22
CA GLU A 46 12.33 -5.64 -25.19
C GLU A 46 11.18 -4.92 -24.48
N SER A 47 10.41 -4.13 -25.23
CA SER A 47 9.25 -3.37 -24.72
C SER A 47 7.95 -4.01 -25.19
N PHE A 48 6.94 -4.02 -24.29
CA PHE A 48 5.65 -4.65 -24.54
C PHE A 48 4.52 -3.74 -24.08
N PRO A 49 3.38 -3.68 -24.81
CA PRO A 49 2.21 -2.93 -24.35
C PRO A 49 1.72 -3.41 -22.99
N ALA A 50 1.28 -2.48 -22.13
CA ALA A 50 0.71 -2.77 -20.81
C ALA A 50 -0.72 -3.33 -20.92
N THR A 51 -0.92 -4.35 -21.73
CA THR A 51 -2.20 -5.01 -22.05
C THR A 51 -2.12 -6.51 -21.85
N ALA A 52 -3.27 -7.19 -21.76
CA ALA A 52 -3.31 -8.66 -21.68
C ALA A 52 -2.60 -9.36 -22.87
N ALA A 53 -2.66 -8.78 -24.07
CA ALA A 53 -1.93 -9.28 -25.23
C ALA A 53 -0.42 -9.07 -25.06
N GLY A 54 0.00 -7.88 -24.63
CA GLY A 54 1.41 -7.57 -24.38
C GLY A 54 2.02 -8.45 -23.28
N TYR A 55 1.28 -8.77 -22.22
CA TYR A 55 1.77 -9.70 -21.18
C TYR A 55 2.01 -11.11 -21.73
N ARG A 56 1.16 -11.59 -22.64
CA ARG A 56 1.36 -12.87 -23.33
C ARG A 56 2.61 -12.83 -24.21
N GLN A 57 2.77 -11.77 -25.02
CA GLN A 57 3.93 -11.57 -25.89
C GLN A 57 5.23 -11.52 -25.07
N LEU A 58 5.25 -10.76 -23.97
CA LEU A 58 6.38 -10.66 -23.04
C LEU A 58 6.79 -12.04 -22.52
N LEU A 59 5.83 -12.83 -22.05
CA LEU A 59 6.15 -14.15 -21.49
C LEU A 59 6.63 -15.13 -22.57
N VAL A 60 6.03 -15.12 -23.77
CA VAL A 60 6.50 -15.92 -24.92
C VAL A 60 7.93 -15.54 -25.30
N TRP A 61 8.20 -14.22 -25.40
CA TRP A 61 9.52 -13.71 -25.70
C TRP A 61 10.56 -14.12 -24.63
N ALA A 62 10.23 -14.02 -23.37
CA ALA A 62 11.13 -14.42 -22.28
C ALA A 62 11.41 -15.93 -22.31
N ARG A 63 10.38 -16.76 -22.56
CA ARG A 63 10.49 -18.24 -22.64
C ARG A 63 11.32 -18.73 -23.84
N LYS A 64 11.44 -17.96 -24.92
CA LYS A 64 12.38 -18.27 -26.00
C LYS A 64 13.84 -18.31 -25.53
N ARG A 65 14.16 -17.66 -24.39
CA ARG A 65 15.52 -17.56 -23.82
C ARG A 65 15.80 -18.56 -22.71
N GLY A 66 14.76 -19.15 -22.13
CA GLY A 66 14.89 -20.14 -21.06
C GLY A 66 13.61 -20.32 -20.26
N THR A 67 13.65 -21.15 -19.24
CA THR A 67 12.53 -21.41 -18.34
C THR A 67 12.41 -20.28 -17.33
N VAL A 68 11.31 -19.50 -17.39
CA VAL A 68 11.02 -18.40 -16.46
C VAL A 68 10.29 -18.95 -15.24
N ARG A 69 10.97 -19.02 -14.09
CA ARG A 69 10.37 -19.40 -12.80
C ARG A 69 10.23 -18.21 -11.85
N ARG A 70 11.08 -17.19 -11.99
CA ARG A 70 11.15 -16.02 -11.13
C ARG A 70 11.12 -14.74 -11.94
N ALA A 71 10.42 -13.73 -11.43
CA ALA A 71 10.36 -12.42 -12.04
C ALA A 71 10.47 -11.32 -10.97
N GLY A 72 11.29 -10.30 -11.23
CA GLY A 72 11.31 -9.04 -10.48
C GLY A 72 10.49 -8.00 -11.22
N VAL A 73 9.46 -7.44 -10.57
CA VAL A 73 8.58 -6.44 -11.18
C VAL A 73 8.58 -5.18 -10.32
N GLU A 74 8.87 -4.03 -10.94
CA GLU A 74 8.72 -2.74 -10.28
C GLU A 74 7.24 -2.33 -10.28
N GLY A 75 6.77 -1.71 -9.19
CA GLY A 75 5.41 -1.19 -9.12
C GLY A 75 4.29 -2.23 -9.18
N THR A 76 4.47 -3.39 -8.56
CA THR A 76 3.47 -4.48 -8.50
C THR A 76 2.10 -4.07 -7.94
N GLY A 77 2.04 -2.96 -7.22
CA GLY A 77 0.81 -2.37 -6.69
C GLY A 77 0.24 -1.22 -7.52
N THR A 78 0.87 -0.86 -8.65
CA THR A 78 0.48 0.24 -9.54
C THR A 78 0.46 -0.24 -10.98
N PHE A 79 1.31 0.28 -11.84
CA PHE A 79 1.35 -0.08 -13.27
C PHE A 79 1.69 -1.56 -13.53
N GLY A 80 2.48 -2.19 -12.65
CA GLY A 80 2.83 -3.60 -12.75
C GLY A 80 1.78 -4.58 -12.20
N ALA A 81 0.66 -4.10 -11.64
CA ALA A 81 -0.33 -4.96 -10.98
C ALA A 81 -0.95 -5.99 -11.93
N GLY A 82 -1.31 -5.58 -13.16
CA GLY A 82 -1.88 -6.45 -14.17
C GLY A 82 -0.92 -7.55 -14.61
N LEU A 83 0.33 -7.16 -14.93
CA LEU A 83 1.39 -8.11 -15.29
C LEU A 83 1.70 -9.07 -14.15
N SER A 84 1.82 -8.57 -12.91
CA SER A 84 2.11 -9.40 -11.74
C SER A 84 1.06 -10.50 -11.55
N ARG A 85 -0.23 -10.15 -11.60
CA ARG A 85 -1.33 -11.13 -11.54
C ARG A 85 -1.21 -12.16 -12.67
N TYR A 86 -1.00 -11.69 -13.90
CA TYR A 86 -0.81 -12.59 -15.05
C TYR A 86 0.34 -13.58 -14.85
N LEU A 87 1.50 -13.11 -14.38
CA LEU A 87 2.66 -13.99 -14.13
C LEU A 87 2.41 -15.00 -13.01
N VAL A 88 1.72 -14.58 -11.94
CA VAL A 88 1.33 -15.46 -10.82
C VAL A 88 0.38 -16.57 -11.31
N THR A 89 -0.62 -16.27 -12.18
CA THR A 89 -1.50 -17.30 -12.76
C THR A 89 -0.74 -18.29 -13.63
N ARG A 90 0.44 -17.92 -14.14
CA ARG A 90 1.36 -18.79 -14.89
C ARG A 90 2.37 -19.53 -14.00
N ARG A 91 2.17 -19.54 -12.67
CA ARG A 91 3.01 -20.17 -11.64
C ARG A 91 4.44 -19.62 -11.60
N ILE A 92 4.62 -18.36 -12.00
CA ILE A 92 5.89 -17.64 -11.89
C ILE A 92 5.91 -16.91 -10.54
N GLN A 93 7.02 -17.05 -9.81
CA GLN A 93 7.22 -16.34 -8.55
C GLN A 93 7.56 -14.89 -8.84
N VAL A 94 6.65 -13.97 -8.52
CA VAL A 94 6.85 -12.54 -8.71
C VAL A 94 7.35 -11.91 -7.42
N PHE A 95 8.46 -11.19 -7.53
CA PHE A 95 9.06 -10.42 -6.45
C PHE A 95 8.87 -8.93 -6.70
N GLU A 96 8.49 -8.21 -5.65
CA GLU A 96 8.33 -6.76 -5.69
C GLU A 96 9.70 -6.08 -5.61
N VAL A 97 10.02 -5.23 -6.58
CA VAL A 97 11.25 -4.45 -6.62
C VAL A 97 10.92 -2.99 -6.37
N ASN A 98 11.21 -2.51 -5.15
CA ASN A 98 10.80 -1.18 -4.71
C ASN A 98 11.83 -0.07 -4.93
N ARG A 99 13.09 -0.40 -5.18
CA ARG A 99 14.14 0.60 -5.35
C ARG A 99 15.24 0.08 -6.29
N PRO A 100 15.50 0.79 -7.39
CA PRO A 100 16.68 0.51 -8.20
C PRO A 100 17.96 0.80 -7.42
N ASP A 101 19.02 0.10 -7.76
CA ASP A 101 20.33 0.27 -7.16
C ASP A 101 20.86 1.69 -7.43
N ARG A 102 21.03 2.47 -6.36
CA ARG A 102 21.54 3.85 -6.46
C ARG A 102 22.97 3.91 -7.00
N SER A 103 23.77 2.89 -6.70
CA SER A 103 25.16 2.78 -7.17
C SER A 103 25.21 2.54 -8.67
N ALA A 104 24.41 1.61 -9.17
CA ALA A 104 24.27 1.35 -10.59
C ALA A 104 23.73 2.57 -11.36
N ARG A 105 22.77 3.31 -10.78
CA ARG A 105 22.26 4.58 -11.37
C ARG A 105 23.31 5.67 -11.48
N ARG A 106 24.22 5.78 -10.50
CA ARG A 106 25.31 6.77 -10.54
C ARG A 106 26.33 6.45 -11.64
N LEU A 107 26.60 5.16 -11.88
CA LEU A 107 27.60 4.70 -12.86
C LEU A 107 27.04 4.60 -14.28
N LEU A 108 25.81 4.13 -14.47
CA LEU A 108 25.23 3.77 -15.77
C LEU A 108 24.11 4.72 -16.23
N GLY A 109 23.74 5.71 -15.41
CA GLY A 109 22.61 6.59 -15.67
C GLY A 109 21.25 5.93 -15.40
N LYS A 110 20.16 6.53 -15.94
CA LYS A 110 18.80 6.05 -15.80
C LYS A 110 18.21 5.77 -17.17
N SER A 111 17.84 4.51 -17.43
CA SER A 111 17.01 4.12 -18.56
C SER A 111 16.13 2.93 -18.17
N ASP A 112 15.00 2.77 -18.86
CA ASP A 112 14.03 1.72 -18.55
C ASP A 112 14.62 0.31 -18.75
N PRO A 113 15.45 0.02 -19.80
CA PRO A 113 16.18 -1.25 -19.92
C PRO A 113 17.09 -1.53 -18.73
N LEU A 114 17.80 -0.52 -18.20
CA LEU A 114 18.67 -0.68 -17.04
C LEU A 114 17.86 -0.95 -15.76
N ASN A 115 16.69 -0.32 -15.61
CA ASN A 115 15.79 -0.60 -14.50
C ASN A 115 15.26 -2.04 -14.56
N ALA A 116 14.84 -2.51 -15.74
CA ALA A 116 14.40 -3.89 -15.94
C ALA A 116 15.54 -4.91 -15.64
N GLN A 117 16.77 -4.65 -16.09
CA GLN A 117 17.95 -5.47 -15.74
C GLN A 117 18.24 -5.45 -14.23
N ALA A 118 18.13 -4.28 -13.60
CA ALA A 118 18.33 -4.14 -12.15
C ALA A 118 17.25 -4.92 -11.37
N ALA A 119 16.01 -4.96 -11.86
CA ALA A 119 14.95 -5.77 -11.28
C ALA A 119 15.26 -7.27 -11.35
N ALA A 120 15.73 -7.78 -12.49
CA ALA A 120 16.16 -9.18 -12.62
C ALA A 120 17.33 -9.51 -11.68
N ARG A 121 18.36 -8.65 -11.64
CA ARG A 121 19.53 -8.82 -10.75
C ARG A 121 19.15 -8.75 -9.27
N ALA A 122 18.17 -7.95 -8.89
CA ALA A 122 17.67 -7.89 -7.51
C ALA A 122 17.06 -9.21 -7.04
N VAL A 123 16.39 -9.93 -7.95
CA VAL A 123 15.87 -11.29 -7.69
C VAL A 123 17.01 -12.31 -7.64
N LEU A 124 17.95 -12.27 -8.55
CA LEU A 124 19.10 -13.17 -8.59
C LEU A 124 19.95 -13.08 -7.33
N SER A 125 20.25 -11.87 -6.88
CA SER A 125 21.07 -11.61 -5.69
C SER A 125 20.33 -11.83 -4.36
N GLY A 126 19.03 -12.17 -4.38
CA GLY A 126 18.22 -12.28 -3.18
C GLY A 126 17.91 -10.94 -2.50
N ARG A 127 18.24 -9.80 -3.09
CA ARG A 127 17.87 -8.47 -2.57
C ARG A 127 16.35 -8.22 -2.62
N ALA A 128 15.69 -8.68 -3.69
CA ALA A 128 14.24 -8.67 -3.79
C ALA A 128 13.69 -9.97 -3.16
N GLN A 129 13.26 -9.88 -1.91
CA GLN A 129 12.72 -11.02 -1.15
C GLN A 129 11.20 -10.97 -0.99
N ALA A 130 10.61 -9.76 -1.06
CA ALA A 130 9.18 -9.57 -0.88
C ALA A 130 8.42 -10.10 -2.10
N ARG A 131 7.58 -11.12 -1.91
CA ARG A 131 6.66 -11.57 -2.94
C ARG A 131 5.63 -10.49 -3.26
N ALA A 132 5.26 -10.37 -4.53
CA ALA A 132 4.18 -9.49 -4.93
C ALA A 132 2.88 -9.89 -4.23
N LYS A 133 2.05 -8.90 -3.89
CA LYS A 133 0.70 -9.15 -3.38
C LYS A 133 -0.13 -9.76 -4.50
N SER A 134 -0.97 -10.75 -4.19
CA SER A 134 -1.82 -11.43 -5.20
C SER A 134 -2.78 -10.44 -5.87
N GLY A 135 -3.33 -9.51 -5.11
CA GLY A 135 -4.15 -8.42 -5.64
C GLY A 135 -5.52 -8.84 -6.18
N ASP A 136 -6.03 -9.98 -5.73
CA ASP A 136 -7.31 -10.58 -6.12
C ASP A 136 -8.20 -10.93 -4.91
N GLY A 137 -7.72 -10.70 -3.70
CA GLY A 137 -8.40 -11.02 -2.46
C GLY A 137 -9.13 -9.84 -1.80
N PRO A 138 -9.76 -10.09 -0.63
CA PRO A 138 -10.51 -9.09 0.13
C PRO A 138 -9.64 -7.93 0.61
N VAL A 139 -8.35 -8.15 0.86
CA VAL A 139 -7.41 -7.08 1.25
C VAL A 139 -7.16 -6.12 0.09
N HIS A 140 -7.18 -6.59 -1.16
CA HIS A 140 -7.11 -5.71 -2.31
C HIS A 140 -8.37 -4.83 -2.44
N SER A 141 -9.55 -5.40 -2.22
CA SER A 141 -10.81 -4.64 -2.16
C SER A 141 -10.76 -3.57 -1.06
N ALA A 142 -10.28 -3.94 0.13
CA ALA A 142 -10.06 -2.99 1.23
C ALA A 142 -9.11 -1.86 0.83
N ARG A 143 -8.04 -2.15 0.08
CA ARG A 143 -7.12 -1.14 -0.43
C ARG A 143 -7.79 -0.12 -1.35
N ILE A 144 -8.66 -0.58 -2.27
CA ILE A 144 -9.40 0.30 -3.19
C ILE A 144 -10.34 1.22 -2.41
N TYR A 145 -11.13 0.66 -1.48
CA TYR A 145 -12.03 1.46 -0.62
C TYR A 145 -11.24 2.45 0.25
N LYS A 146 -10.11 2.03 0.81
CA LYS A 146 -9.27 2.92 1.62
C LYS A 146 -8.69 4.06 0.80
N LEU A 147 -8.29 3.82 -0.44
CA LEU A 147 -7.81 4.87 -1.36
C LEU A 147 -8.89 5.92 -1.59
N ALA A 148 -10.12 5.50 -1.89
CA ALA A 148 -11.26 6.39 -2.07
C ALA A 148 -11.58 7.18 -0.79
N LYS A 149 -11.59 6.52 0.37
CA LYS A 149 -11.79 7.15 1.67
C LYS A 149 -10.74 8.20 1.96
N ASP A 150 -9.46 7.88 1.81
CA ASP A 150 -8.35 8.80 2.11
C ASP A 150 -8.40 10.03 1.18
N SER A 151 -8.82 9.86 -0.08
CA SER A 151 -9.08 10.95 -1.03
C SER A 151 -10.23 11.84 -0.55
N ALA A 152 -11.36 11.24 -0.17
CA ALA A 152 -12.53 11.97 0.33
C ALA A 152 -12.23 12.74 1.63
N VAL A 153 -11.45 12.16 2.55
CA VAL A 153 -11.01 12.83 3.80
C VAL A 153 -10.15 14.06 3.49
N LYS A 154 -9.20 13.96 2.55
CA LYS A 154 -8.37 15.10 2.13
C LYS A 154 -9.22 16.20 1.49
N ALA A 155 -10.11 15.84 0.58
CA ALA A 155 -11.00 16.78 -0.09
C ALA A 155 -11.93 17.49 0.91
N ARG A 156 -12.48 16.75 1.90
CA ARG A 156 -13.31 17.33 2.95
C ARG A 156 -12.52 18.33 3.80
N THR A 157 -11.31 17.97 4.22
CA THR A 157 -10.45 18.86 5.00
C THR A 157 -10.15 20.15 4.23
N GLN A 158 -9.86 20.04 2.93
CA GLN A 158 -9.64 21.18 2.05
C GLN A 158 -10.88 22.07 1.97
N ALA A 159 -12.07 21.49 1.73
CA ALA A 159 -13.32 22.23 1.67
C ALA A 159 -13.65 22.95 2.98
N ILE A 160 -13.40 22.31 4.13
CA ILE A 160 -13.57 22.96 5.45
C ILE A 160 -12.65 24.16 5.61
N ASN A 161 -11.37 24.02 5.23
CA ASN A 161 -10.42 25.13 5.34
C ASN A 161 -10.80 26.28 4.40
N GLN A 162 -11.27 25.98 3.19
CA GLN A 162 -11.76 26.98 2.24
C GLN A 162 -13.01 27.68 2.77
N LEU A 163 -13.99 26.96 3.30
CA LEU A 163 -15.19 27.55 3.91
C LEU A 163 -14.83 28.54 5.03
N LYS A 164 -13.91 28.10 5.93
CA LYS A 164 -13.44 28.97 7.03
C LYS A 164 -12.68 30.20 6.51
N ALA A 165 -11.92 30.09 5.44
CA ALA A 165 -11.22 31.20 4.82
C ALA A 165 -12.21 32.21 4.20
N VAL A 166 -13.26 31.73 3.51
CA VAL A 166 -14.35 32.60 2.98
C VAL A 166 -15.07 33.30 4.13
N LEU A 167 -15.35 32.60 5.24
CA LEU A 167 -16.00 33.19 6.40
C LEU A 167 -15.16 34.33 7.04
N VAL A 168 -13.83 34.23 7.00
CA VAL A 168 -12.94 35.28 7.55
C VAL A 168 -13.09 36.60 6.78
N ILE A 169 -13.28 36.53 5.46
CA ILE A 169 -13.43 37.70 4.58
C ILE A 169 -14.89 38.12 4.38
N ALA A 170 -15.86 37.41 4.95
CA ALA A 170 -17.28 37.71 4.87
C ALA A 170 -17.62 39.03 5.60
N GLY A 171 -18.73 39.66 5.24
CA GLY A 171 -19.24 40.84 5.90
C GLY A 171 -19.44 40.64 7.42
N PRO A 172 -19.25 41.68 8.23
CA PRO A 172 -19.22 41.57 9.71
C PRO A 172 -20.43 40.83 10.30
N ALA A 173 -21.63 41.18 9.87
CA ALA A 173 -22.87 40.57 10.38
C ALA A 173 -22.95 39.06 10.11
N LEU A 174 -22.60 38.63 8.92
CA LEU A 174 -22.56 37.19 8.55
C LEU A 174 -21.47 36.47 9.32
N ARG A 175 -20.28 37.07 9.45
CA ARG A 175 -19.17 36.51 10.20
C ARG A 175 -19.49 36.34 11.68
N GLU A 176 -20.03 37.34 12.36
CA GLU A 176 -20.42 37.28 13.76
C GLU A 176 -21.46 36.17 14.02
N ARG A 177 -22.47 36.10 13.16
CA ARG A 177 -23.50 35.07 13.26
C ARG A 177 -22.98 33.67 13.11
N LEU A 178 -22.02 33.42 12.19
CA LEU A 178 -21.55 32.09 11.88
C LEU A 178 -20.29 31.66 12.66
N SER A 179 -19.45 32.58 13.11
CA SER A 179 -18.20 32.25 13.81
C SER A 179 -18.36 31.63 15.20
N SER A 180 -19.52 31.88 15.85
CA SER A 180 -19.86 31.29 17.16
C SER A 180 -20.30 29.82 17.06
N LEU A 181 -20.63 29.32 15.85
CA LEU A 181 -21.20 28.01 15.66
C LEU A 181 -20.11 26.90 15.66
N GLY A 182 -20.44 25.77 16.26
CA GLY A 182 -19.64 24.57 16.13
C GLY A 182 -19.64 24.05 14.68
N ASN A 183 -18.57 23.31 14.26
CA ASN A 183 -18.40 22.88 12.87
C ASN A 183 -19.65 22.21 12.26
N ALA A 184 -20.32 21.34 12.97
CA ALA A 184 -21.50 20.62 12.45
C ALA A 184 -22.68 21.56 12.18
N GLU A 185 -22.91 22.53 13.06
CA GLU A 185 -23.95 23.52 12.91
C GLU A 185 -23.60 24.58 11.87
N LEU A 186 -22.34 25.02 11.84
CA LEU A 186 -21.79 25.90 10.81
C LEU A 186 -22.07 25.36 9.41
N PHE A 187 -21.72 24.10 9.15
CA PHE A 187 -21.90 23.49 7.82
C PHE A 187 -23.39 23.38 7.46
N ARG A 188 -24.25 22.97 8.42
CA ARG A 188 -25.70 22.91 8.19
C ARG A 188 -26.29 24.29 7.90
N THR A 189 -25.87 25.31 8.63
CA THR A 189 -26.33 26.66 8.44
C THR A 189 -25.85 27.23 7.08
N CYS A 190 -24.58 27.04 6.76
CA CYS A 190 -24.06 27.46 5.45
C CYS A 190 -24.75 26.77 4.27
N ALA A 191 -25.08 25.46 4.39
CA ALA A 191 -25.79 24.73 3.33
C ALA A 191 -27.22 25.27 3.07
N ARG A 192 -27.80 25.99 4.04
CA ARG A 192 -29.14 26.58 3.94
C ARG A 192 -29.15 28.10 3.64
N LEU A 193 -27.96 28.67 3.39
CA LEU A 193 -27.90 30.09 3.04
C LEU A 193 -28.62 30.32 1.69
N GLY A 194 -29.66 31.14 1.76
CA GLY A 194 -30.36 31.68 0.59
C GLY A 194 -29.61 32.82 -0.06
N PRO A 195 -30.15 33.37 -1.16
CA PRO A 195 -29.72 34.68 -1.62
C PRO A 195 -29.95 35.72 -0.50
N PRO A 196 -29.09 36.74 -0.37
CA PRO A 196 -29.27 37.80 0.63
C PRO A 196 -30.50 38.63 0.30
N ASP A 197 -31.18 39.16 1.37
CA ASP A 197 -32.35 40.03 1.25
C ASP A 197 -31.89 41.44 0.86
N GLY A 198 -31.94 41.85 -0.42
CA GLY A 198 -31.59 43.21 -0.85
C GLY A 198 -31.13 43.25 -2.32
N GLY A 199 -31.57 44.23 -3.07
CA GLY A 199 -31.28 44.35 -4.49
C GLY A 199 -30.39 45.57 -4.79
N GLY A 200 -29.09 45.42 -4.95
CA GLY A 200 -28.19 46.51 -5.35
C GLY A 200 -26.75 45.98 -5.64
N ASP A 201 -25.89 46.82 -6.18
CA ASP A 201 -24.49 46.45 -6.57
C ASP A 201 -23.61 46.08 -5.36
N GLU A 202 -23.88 46.60 -4.16
CA GLU A 202 -23.23 46.14 -2.92
C GLU A 202 -23.55 44.70 -2.54
N ASP A 203 -24.54 44.11 -3.19
CA ASP A 203 -25.07 42.79 -2.99
C ASP A 203 -24.29 41.67 -3.72
N ALA A 204 -23.55 41.98 -4.79
CA ALA A 204 -22.85 40.99 -5.60
C ALA A 204 -21.77 40.21 -4.79
N VAL A 205 -21.03 40.90 -3.92
CA VAL A 205 -20.01 40.25 -3.07
C VAL A 205 -20.67 39.37 -2.00
N THR A 206 -21.78 39.86 -1.43
CA THR A 206 -22.56 39.12 -0.42
C THR A 206 -23.22 37.90 -1.06
N GLN A 207 -23.80 38.02 -2.25
CA GLN A 207 -24.35 36.89 -3.02
C GLN A 207 -23.27 35.85 -3.36
N ALA A 208 -22.09 36.28 -3.85
CA ALA A 208 -20.97 35.40 -4.13
C ALA A 208 -20.49 34.68 -2.88
N THR A 209 -20.46 35.39 -1.72
CA THR A 209 -20.07 34.82 -0.43
C THR A 209 -21.08 33.77 0.03
N HIS A 210 -22.38 34.07 0.03
CA HIS A 210 -23.44 33.13 0.40
C HIS A 210 -23.42 31.88 -0.51
N MET A 211 -23.35 32.07 -1.83
CA MET A 211 -23.29 30.98 -2.80
C MET A 211 -22.06 30.10 -2.57
N THR A 212 -20.89 30.70 -2.35
CA THR A 212 -19.63 29.95 -2.14
C THR A 212 -19.68 29.17 -0.82
N LEU A 213 -20.14 29.77 0.28
CA LEU A 213 -20.31 29.09 1.57
C LEU A 213 -21.27 27.89 1.45
N ARG A 214 -22.41 28.07 0.75
CA ARG A 214 -23.39 27.01 0.50
C ARG A 214 -22.76 25.86 -0.29
N MET A 215 -22.12 26.14 -1.43
CA MET A 215 -21.49 25.10 -2.27
C MET A 215 -20.42 24.33 -1.52
N LEU A 216 -19.60 25.01 -0.71
CA LEU A 216 -18.56 24.35 0.10
C LEU A 216 -19.19 23.49 1.21
N ALA A 217 -20.25 23.96 1.85
CA ALA A 217 -20.98 23.21 2.88
C ALA A 217 -21.65 21.95 2.31
N GLU A 218 -22.36 22.05 1.19
CA GLU A 218 -22.94 20.91 0.46
C GLU A 218 -21.87 19.88 0.07
N ARG A 219 -20.72 20.33 -0.41
CA ARG A 219 -19.58 19.47 -0.70
C ARG A 219 -19.05 18.77 0.53
N ILE A 220 -18.95 19.44 1.67
CA ILE A 220 -18.51 18.85 2.95
C ILE A 220 -19.49 17.77 3.40
N GLU A 221 -20.79 18.00 3.27
CA GLU A 221 -21.83 17.01 3.60
C GLU A 221 -21.75 15.78 2.68
N GLN A 222 -21.63 16.00 1.38
CA GLN A 222 -21.48 14.90 0.41
C GLN A 222 -20.25 14.03 0.71
N LEU A 223 -19.09 14.66 0.93
CA LEU A 223 -17.85 13.95 1.27
C LEU A 223 -17.97 13.22 2.62
N THR A 224 -18.70 13.78 3.58
CA THR A 224 -18.96 13.13 4.87
C THR A 224 -19.80 11.86 4.69
N ARG A 225 -20.86 11.91 3.87
CA ARG A 225 -21.64 10.71 3.53
C ARG A 225 -20.81 9.62 2.87
N GLN A 226 -19.97 9.99 1.88
CA GLN A 226 -19.06 9.06 1.20
C GLN A 226 -18.05 8.42 2.17
N ILE A 227 -17.47 9.19 3.08
CA ILE A 227 -16.52 8.69 4.09
C ILE A 227 -17.24 7.69 5.02
N ASN A 228 -18.45 7.98 5.44
CA ASN A 228 -19.23 7.09 6.32
C ASN A 228 -19.58 5.77 5.61
N GLU A 229 -20.01 5.82 4.36
CA GLU A 229 -20.27 4.62 3.56
C GLU A 229 -19.02 3.76 3.40
N LEU A 230 -17.89 4.38 3.04
CA LEU A 230 -16.61 3.68 2.89
C LEU A 230 -16.13 3.09 4.23
N ASN A 231 -16.34 3.79 5.34
CA ASN A 231 -16.07 3.25 6.68
C ASN A 231 -16.88 1.99 6.96
N GLN A 232 -18.19 2.00 6.69
CA GLN A 232 -19.05 0.83 6.88
C GLN A 232 -18.58 -0.36 6.04
N ARG A 233 -18.23 -0.15 4.76
CA ARG A 233 -17.70 -1.21 3.89
C ARG A 233 -16.39 -1.78 4.41
N LEU A 234 -15.47 -0.93 4.85
CA LEU A 234 -14.18 -1.35 5.43
C LEU A 234 -14.38 -2.09 6.75
N THR A 235 -15.29 -1.65 7.62
CA THR A 235 -15.62 -2.32 8.87
C THR A 235 -16.15 -3.73 8.62
N ARG A 236 -17.14 -3.90 7.72
CA ARG A 236 -17.67 -5.22 7.34
C ARG A 236 -16.60 -6.16 6.77
N LEU A 237 -15.64 -5.62 6.00
CA LEU A 237 -14.52 -6.43 5.50
C LEU A 237 -13.65 -6.97 6.63
N VAL A 238 -13.34 -6.15 7.64
CA VAL A 238 -12.55 -6.61 8.79
C VAL A 238 -13.33 -7.61 9.63
N GLU A 239 -14.59 -7.34 9.93
CA GLU A 239 -15.48 -8.22 10.69
C GLU A 239 -15.63 -9.60 10.04
N HIS A 240 -15.67 -9.64 8.70
CA HIS A 240 -15.81 -10.90 7.96
C HIS A 240 -14.49 -11.66 7.79
N HIS A 241 -13.38 -10.97 7.55
CA HIS A 241 -12.13 -11.62 7.16
C HIS A 241 -11.07 -11.67 8.27
N ALA A 242 -11.15 -10.81 9.29
CA ALA A 242 -10.18 -10.73 10.36
C ALA A 242 -10.78 -10.16 11.66
N PRO A 243 -11.92 -10.71 12.16
CA PRO A 243 -12.62 -10.18 13.33
C PRO A 243 -11.73 -10.12 14.58
N GLN A 244 -10.81 -11.06 14.74
CA GLN A 244 -9.87 -11.11 15.86
C GLN A 244 -8.94 -9.87 15.95
N LEU A 245 -8.82 -9.07 14.90
CA LEU A 245 -8.08 -7.81 14.97
C LEU A 245 -8.84 -6.71 15.72
N LEU A 246 -10.14 -6.84 15.87
CA LEU A 246 -10.98 -5.86 16.56
C LEU A 246 -11.11 -6.15 18.06
N GLU A 247 -10.68 -7.33 18.55
CA GLU A 247 -10.75 -7.71 19.95
C GLU A 247 -9.79 -6.91 20.85
N PRO A 248 -8.50 -6.69 20.46
CA PRO A 248 -7.58 -5.97 21.32
C PRO A 248 -7.89 -4.48 21.41
N VAL A 249 -7.76 -3.95 22.63
CA VAL A 249 -7.92 -2.51 22.88
C VAL A 249 -7.07 -1.68 21.93
N GLY A 250 -7.68 -0.63 21.35
CA GLY A 250 -7.00 0.33 20.50
C GLY A 250 -6.89 -0.04 19.01
N ILE A 251 -7.34 -1.22 18.61
CA ILE A 251 -7.38 -1.61 17.20
C ILE A 251 -8.81 -1.41 16.67
N GLY A 252 -9.08 -0.25 16.11
CA GLY A 252 -10.33 -0.01 15.39
C GLY A 252 -10.24 -0.41 13.92
N PRO A 253 -11.39 -0.44 13.19
CA PRO A 253 -11.48 -0.90 11.80
C PRO A 253 -10.48 -0.22 10.86
N ASP A 254 -10.24 1.09 10.99
CA ASP A 254 -9.30 1.83 10.13
C ASP A 254 -7.85 1.38 10.32
N SER A 255 -7.42 1.14 11.57
CA SER A 255 -6.09 0.63 11.87
C SER A 255 -5.94 -0.83 11.42
N ALA A 256 -6.95 -1.68 11.65
CA ALA A 256 -6.99 -3.06 11.20
C ALA A 256 -6.86 -3.15 9.68
N VAL A 257 -7.68 -2.41 8.92
CA VAL A 257 -7.60 -2.33 7.45
C VAL A 257 -6.23 -1.92 6.98
N THR A 258 -5.64 -0.88 7.58
CA THR A 258 -4.32 -0.39 7.19
C THR A 258 -3.25 -1.46 7.36
N LEU A 259 -3.28 -2.19 8.47
CA LEU A 259 -2.33 -3.26 8.75
C LEU A 259 -2.55 -4.49 7.85
N LEU A 260 -3.79 -4.86 7.55
CA LEU A 260 -4.12 -5.91 6.58
C LEU A 260 -3.61 -5.56 5.18
N ILE A 261 -3.82 -4.33 4.70
CA ILE A 261 -3.32 -3.86 3.41
C ILE A 261 -1.78 -3.95 3.35
N THR A 262 -1.11 -3.64 4.47
CA THR A 262 0.35 -3.73 4.57
C THR A 262 0.81 -5.18 4.45
N MET A 263 0.10 -6.14 5.06
CA MET A 263 0.41 -7.57 4.97
C MET A 263 0.11 -8.15 3.59
N GLY A 264 -1.01 -7.78 2.97
CA GLY A 264 -1.48 -8.34 1.69
C GLY A 264 -2.30 -9.62 1.87
N ASP A 265 -2.86 -10.13 0.76
CA ASP A 265 -3.72 -11.33 0.75
C ASP A 265 -2.92 -12.64 0.83
N ASN A 266 -1.63 -12.63 0.53
CA ASN A 266 -0.78 -13.83 0.49
C ASN A 266 0.06 -13.98 1.77
N PRO A 267 -0.23 -14.98 2.62
CA PRO A 267 0.40 -15.17 3.93
C PRO A 267 1.88 -15.51 3.87
N GLU A 268 2.29 -16.19 2.80
CA GLU A 268 3.68 -16.59 2.57
C GLU A 268 4.62 -15.40 2.29
N ARG A 269 4.07 -14.21 2.10
CA ARG A 269 4.85 -12.98 1.87
C ARG A 269 5.65 -12.56 3.11
N LEU A 270 5.12 -12.79 4.30
CA LEU A 270 5.71 -12.41 5.58
C LEU A 270 5.83 -13.63 6.49
N ASN A 271 7.01 -14.23 6.51
CA ASN A 271 7.25 -15.47 7.26
C ASN A 271 7.47 -15.25 8.77
N THR A 272 7.91 -14.06 9.16
CA THR A 272 8.27 -13.76 10.55
C THR A 272 7.70 -12.43 11.02
N GLU A 273 7.47 -12.35 12.33
CA GLU A 273 7.08 -11.13 13.02
C GLU A 273 8.11 -10.00 12.82
N ALA A 274 9.39 -10.35 12.76
CA ALA A 274 10.46 -9.39 12.48
C ALA A 274 10.34 -8.75 11.09
N SER A 275 9.97 -9.53 10.07
CA SER A 275 9.72 -9.04 8.71
C SER A 275 8.55 -8.06 8.67
N PHE A 276 7.46 -8.36 9.40
CA PHE A 276 6.32 -7.45 9.50
C PHE A 276 6.67 -6.15 10.23
N ALA A 277 7.41 -6.24 11.33
CA ALA A 277 7.86 -5.07 12.07
C ALA A 277 8.81 -4.18 11.25
N ALA A 278 9.69 -4.78 10.45
CA ALA A 278 10.56 -4.06 9.53
C ALA A 278 9.74 -3.34 8.44
N LEU A 279 8.73 -4.03 7.88
CA LEU A 279 7.79 -3.46 6.90
C LEU A 279 6.99 -2.29 7.47
N CYS A 280 6.55 -2.37 8.72
CA CYS A 280 5.87 -1.28 9.42
C CYS A 280 6.81 -0.15 9.90
N GLY A 281 8.11 -0.28 9.69
CA GLY A 281 9.10 0.72 10.11
C GLY A 281 9.26 0.82 11.63
N VAL A 282 8.93 -0.24 12.38
CA VAL A 282 9.05 -0.29 13.85
C VAL A 282 10.17 -1.21 14.34
N SER A 283 10.91 -1.83 13.44
CA SER A 283 12.14 -2.56 13.75
C SER A 283 13.33 -1.61 13.63
N PRO A 284 14.15 -1.44 14.68
CA PRO A 284 15.33 -0.59 14.60
C PRO A 284 16.37 -1.22 13.67
N ILE A 285 17.10 -0.37 12.95
CA ILE A 285 18.23 -0.80 12.11
C ILE A 285 19.51 -0.70 12.94
N GLU A 286 20.26 -1.78 12.99
CA GLU A 286 21.56 -1.76 13.62
C GLU A 286 22.53 -0.85 12.85
N TYR A 287 23.25 -0.02 13.58
CA TYR A 287 24.25 0.92 13.08
C TYR A 287 25.45 0.87 14.03
N SER A 288 26.09 -0.29 14.06
CA SER A 288 27.18 -0.58 14.96
C SER A 288 28.51 -0.56 14.20
N SER A 289 29.57 -0.10 14.85
CA SER A 289 30.91 -0.07 14.31
C SER A 289 31.91 -0.34 15.43
N GLY A 290 32.71 -1.38 15.28
CA GLY A 290 33.70 -1.80 16.28
C GLY A 290 33.06 -2.08 17.65
N ARG A 291 33.50 -1.35 18.68
CA ARG A 291 33.00 -1.50 20.06
C ARG A 291 31.67 -0.79 20.36
N ARG A 292 31.16 0.02 19.41
CA ARG A 292 29.90 0.76 19.60
C ARG A 292 28.74 -0.01 18.99
N SER A 293 27.76 -0.42 19.81
CA SER A 293 26.48 -0.94 19.38
C SER A 293 25.43 0.18 19.42
N THR A 294 25.00 0.66 18.28
CA THR A 294 23.96 1.70 18.17
C THR A 294 22.85 1.25 17.21
N ARG A 295 21.66 1.83 17.39
CA ARG A 295 20.52 1.53 16.55
C ARG A 295 19.86 2.83 16.06
N ARG A 296 19.51 2.88 14.79
CA ARG A 296 18.80 4.01 14.18
C ARG A 296 17.38 3.64 13.79
N LEU A 297 16.58 4.68 13.53
CA LEU A 297 15.20 4.50 13.05
C LEU A 297 15.18 3.88 11.65
N ASN A 298 14.19 3.01 11.44
CA ASN A 298 13.88 2.52 10.10
C ASN A 298 12.96 3.54 9.39
N HIS A 299 13.52 4.31 8.47
CA HIS A 299 12.78 5.26 7.63
C HIS A 299 12.24 4.63 6.34
N GLY A 300 12.54 3.36 6.08
CA GLY A 300 12.17 2.65 4.86
C GLY A 300 10.84 1.88 4.93
N GLY A 301 10.19 1.86 6.08
CA GLY A 301 8.93 1.14 6.28
C GLY A 301 7.69 1.86 5.75
N ASP A 302 6.56 1.15 5.76
CA ASP A 302 5.25 1.70 5.41
C ASP A 302 4.81 2.74 6.44
N ARG A 303 4.67 4.00 5.98
CA ARG A 303 4.30 5.13 6.84
C ARG A 303 2.87 5.02 7.36
N GLN A 304 1.94 4.45 6.58
CA GLN A 304 0.55 4.30 7.01
C GLN A 304 0.44 3.23 8.09
N ALA A 305 1.13 2.09 7.93
CA ALA A 305 1.24 1.08 8.96
C ALA A 305 1.88 1.61 10.24
N ASN A 306 2.97 2.39 10.12
CA ASN A 306 3.60 3.04 11.27
C ASN A 306 2.64 3.98 12.02
N THR A 307 1.84 4.75 11.26
CA THR A 307 0.83 5.66 11.82
C THR A 307 -0.32 4.88 12.46
N ALA A 308 -0.77 3.77 11.87
CA ALA A 308 -1.78 2.91 12.47
C ALA A 308 -1.30 2.34 13.82
N LEU A 309 -0.09 1.80 13.88
CA LEU A 309 0.52 1.32 15.13
C LEU A 309 0.68 2.45 16.17
N HIS A 310 0.98 3.67 15.73
CA HIS A 310 1.07 4.82 16.61
C HIS A 310 -0.29 5.17 17.24
N ARG A 311 -1.38 5.17 16.45
CA ARG A 311 -2.74 5.38 16.95
C ARG A 311 -3.15 4.32 17.97
N ILE A 312 -2.86 3.04 17.68
CA ILE A 312 -3.12 1.94 18.60
C ILE A 312 -2.44 2.19 19.95
N VAL A 313 -1.15 2.53 19.95
CA VAL A 313 -0.40 2.82 21.16
C VAL A 313 -0.98 4.02 21.90
N PHE A 314 -1.35 5.10 21.22
CA PHE A 314 -1.96 6.28 21.86
C PHE A 314 -3.30 5.97 22.52
N THR A 315 -4.13 5.15 21.88
CA THR A 315 -5.39 4.69 22.47
C THR A 315 -5.13 3.83 23.71
N ARG A 316 -4.17 2.90 23.64
CA ARG A 316 -3.80 2.04 24.78
C ARG A 316 -3.21 2.80 25.96
N LEU A 317 -2.39 3.81 25.71
CA LEU A 317 -1.88 4.68 26.77
C LEU A 317 -2.98 5.42 27.55
N ARG A 318 -4.17 5.58 26.96
CA ARG A 318 -5.33 6.20 27.61
C ARG A 318 -6.24 5.19 28.30
N HIS A 319 -6.35 3.98 27.76
CA HIS A 319 -7.44 3.06 28.09
C HIS A 319 -6.99 1.64 28.48
N ASP A 320 -5.72 1.28 28.33
CA ASP A 320 -5.21 -0.05 28.64
C ASP A 320 -4.28 -0.01 29.86
N PRO A 321 -4.71 -0.57 31.02
CA PRO A 321 -3.91 -0.56 32.24
C PRO A 321 -2.52 -1.21 32.10
N ARG A 322 -2.41 -2.24 31.26
CA ARG A 322 -1.11 -2.91 31.02
C ARG A 322 -0.12 -1.97 30.32
N THR A 323 -0.61 -1.20 29.34
CA THR A 323 0.20 -0.23 28.63
C THR A 323 0.58 0.96 29.52
N GLN A 324 -0.32 1.40 30.40
CA GLN A 324 -0.06 2.44 31.39
C GLN A 324 1.01 2.03 32.39
N ALA A 325 0.89 0.84 32.98
CA ALA A 325 1.89 0.29 33.89
C ALA A 325 3.28 0.12 33.24
N TYR A 326 3.31 -0.27 31.96
CA TYR A 326 4.56 -0.30 31.19
C TYR A 326 5.17 1.09 31.02
N ASP A 327 4.36 2.09 30.67
CA ASP A 327 4.80 3.47 30.49
C ASP A 327 5.37 4.06 31.79
N GLU A 328 4.68 3.90 32.91
CA GLU A 328 5.13 4.33 34.24
C GLU A 328 6.48 3.70 34.63
N ARG A 329 6.59 2.37 34.55
CA ARG A 329 7.83 1.67 34.87
C ARG A 329 8.98 2.15 34.02
N ARG A 330 8.77 2.29 32.69
CA ARG A 330 9.85 2.70 31.78
C ARG A 330 10.24 4.17 31.97
N THR A 331 9.32 5.01 32.41
CA THR A 331 9.58 6.38 32.79
C THR A 331 10.43 6.46 34.05
N GLN A 332 10.13 5.64 35.06
CA GLN A 332 10.96 5.50 36.27
C GLN A 332 12.38 4.99 35.98
N GLU A 333 12.54 4.13 34.95
CA GLU A 333 13.84 3.71 34.43
C GLU A 333 14.58 4.78 33.62
N GLY A 334 14.07 6.03 33.54
CA GLY A 334 14.68 7.14 32.85
C GLY A 334 14.52 7.13 31.32
N ARG A 335 13.60 6.31 30.77
CA ARG A 335 13.36 6.28 29.34
C ARG A 335 12.51 7.47 28.88
N THR A 336 12.84 8.00 27.71
CA THR A 336 12.06 9.09 27.11
C THR A 336 10.73 8.58 26.57
N ARG A 337 9.71 9.44 26.57
CA ARG A 337 8.40 9.14 25.98
C ARG A 337 8.48 8.59 24.55
N ARG A 338 9.41 9.11 23.75
CA ARG A 338 9.64 8.66 22.36
C ARG A 338 10.17 7.23 22.30
N GLU A 339 11.06 6.83 23.20
CA GLU A 339 11.58 5.47 23.28
C GLU A 339 10.48 4.50 23.70
N ILE A 340 9.69 4.84 24.71
CA ILE A 340 8.57 4.04 25.20
C ILE A 340 7.57 3.77 24.08
N ILE A 341 7.12 4.82 23.37
CA ILE A 341 6.19 4.67 22.24
C ILE A 341 6.78 3.78 21.13
N ARG A 342 8.07 3.85 20.85
CA ARG A 342 8.74 2.97 19.88
C ARG A 342 8.68 1.50 20.30
N CYS A 343 8.96 1.21 21.56
CA CYS A 343 8.84 -0.14 22.12
C CYS A 343 7.40 -0.66 22.04
N LEU A 344 6.44 0.15 22.46
CA LEU A 344 5.02 -0.20 22.43
C LEU A 344 4.53 -0.48 21.00
N LYS A 345 4.95 0.34 20.01
CA LYS A 345 4.64 0.05 18.60
C LYS A 345 5.20 -1.29 18.13
N ARG A 346 6.38 -1.66 18.61
CA ARG A 346 6.98 -2.95 18.28
C ARG A 346 6.20 -4.12 18.88
N TYR A 347 5.69 -3.96 20.13
CA TYR A 347 4.80 -4.96 20.75
C TYR A 347 3.45 -5.05 20.03
N ALA A 348 2.84 -3.93 19.68
CA ALA A 348 1.60 -3.92 18.90
C ALA A 348 1.77 -4.60 17.52
N ALA A 349 2.91 -4.39 16.85
CA ALA A 349 3.20 -5.08 15.59
C ALA A 349 3.32 -6.60 15.76
N ARG A 350 3.93 -7.07 16.84
CA ARG A 350 4.03 -8.51 17.17
C ARG A 350 2.64 -9.12 17.40
N GLU A 351 1.82 -8.46 18.18
CA GLU A 351 0.45 -8.90 18.47
C GLU A 351 -0.38 -8.99 17.19
N VAL A 352 -0.40 -7.95 16.38
CA VAL A 352 -1.12 -7.93 15.09
C VAL A 352 -0.64 -9.05 14.17
N PHE A 353 0.67 -9.26 14.05
CA PHE A 353 1.21 -10.34 13.23
C PHE A 353 0.67 -11.71 13.65
N ASN A 354 0.65 -11.98 14.96
CA ASN A 354 0.15 -13.24 15.51
C ASN A 354 -1.36 -13.41 15.28
N LEU A 355 -2.12 -12.34 15.35
CA LEU A 355 -3.57 -12.36 15.10
C LEU A 355 -3.92 -12.61 13.62
N VAL A 356 -3.15 -12.04 12.69
CA VAL A 356 -3.45 -12.15 11.24
C VAL A 356 -2.93 -13.46 10.64
N ARG A 357 -1.83 -14.01 11.14
CA ARG A 357 -1.22 -15.24 10.61
C ARG A 357 -2.17 -16.45 10.49
N PRO A 358 -3.13 -16.73 11.40
CA PRO A 358 -4.11 -17.80 11.23
C PRO A 358 -5.09 -17.59 10.09
N VAL A 359 -5.53 -16.35 9.85
CA VAL A 359 -6.55 -16.00 8.83
C VAL A 359 -6.06 -16.32 7.42
N SER A 360 -4.78 -16.09 7.19
CA SER A 360 -4.15 -16.34 5.91
C SER A 360 -4.02 -17.84 5.55
N ARG A 361 -4.36 -18.74 6.48
CA ARG A 361 -4.27 -20.20 6.30
C ARG A 361 -5.60 -20.88 5.96
N THR A 362 -6.71 -20.14 5.90
CA THR A 362 -7.98 -20.73 5.45
C THR A 362 -7.88 -21.01 3.96
N PRO A 363 -7.93 -22.29 3.50
CA PRO A 363 -7.97 -22.59 2.09
C PRO A 363 -9.23 -21.96 1.50
N ALA A 364 -9.11 -21.34 0.34
CA ALA A 364 -10.29 -21.01 -0.45
C ALA A 364 -11.16 -22.26 -0.54
N LEU A 365 -12.38 -22.19 -0.07
CA LEU A 365 -13.36 -23.26 -0.19
C LEU A 365 -13.35 -23.71 -1.65
N GLN A 366 -12.81 -24.90 -1.88
CA GLN A 366 -12.96 -25.58 -3.15
C GLN A 366 -14.46 -25.67 -3.42
N GLY A 367 -14.94 -24.93 -4.42
CA GLY A 367 -16.29 -25.04 -4.94
C GLY A 367 -16.56 -26.51 -5.24
N ARG A 368 -17.39 -27.13 -4.44
CA ARG A 368 -18.06 -28.37 -4.82
C ARG A 368 -19.09 -28.01 -5.86
N ARG A 369 -18.88 -28.54 -7.05
CA ARG A 369 -19.78 -28.99 -8.13
C ARG A 369 -21.15 -28.31 -8.26
#